data_dbdc6f3a3e9967ffc40ebf798dc2e9ba
#
_entry.id   dbdc6f3a3e9967ffc40ebf798dc2e9ba
#
_cell.length_a   1.000
_cell.length_b   1.000
_cell.length_c   1.000
_cell.angle_alpha   90.00
_cell.angle_beta   90.00
_cell.angle_gamma   90.00
#
_symmetry.space_group_name_H-M   'P 1'
#
loop_
_entity.id
_entity.type
_entity.pdbx_description
1 polymer ?
#
loop_
_entity_poly.entity_id
_entity_poly.type
_entity_poly.pdbx_seq_one_letter_code
_entity_poly.pdbx_strand_id
1 'polypeptide(L)'
;AVTVAPKKTVYASLPVHNAPLPGTKADLVPVSDLSVYLPLSVDPSLLTYRVRPTAPYLTAPIVTGQNAGTLAVYLNDEQVGVITLVTANGTDKNFFLSAMTSFSSYLHSRSFVATVVIAIVLCVVYFRFFYVRKIRHVKPKSIRMRRRF
;
A
#
# COMPACT_ATOMS: atom_id res chain seq x y z
N ALA A 1 -10.44 9.21 40.88
CA ALA A 1 -10.29 8.87 39.49
C ALA A 1 -9.70 7.47 39.36
N VAL A 2 -10.24 6.67 38.50
CA VAL A 2 -9.75 5.30 38.19
C VAL A 2 -9.21 5.32 36.78
N THR A 3 -8.00 4.80 36.55
CA THR A 3 -7.45 4.64 35.19
C THR A 3 -8.18 3.50 34.51
N VAL A 4 -8.97 3.83 33.53
CA VAL A 4 -9.81 2.85 32.81
C VAL A 4 -9.19 2.40 31.48
N ALA A 5 -8.32 3.20 30.90
CA ALA A 5 -7.61 2.82 29.69
C ALA A 5 -6.12 3.22 29.76
N PRO A 6 -5.23 2.33 30.22
CA PRO A 6 -3.81 2.58 30.31
C PRO A 6 -3.16 2.65 28.94
N LYS A 7 -2.20 3.55 28.74
CA LYS A 7 -1.49 3.87 27.51
C LYS A 7 -0.84 2.67 26.83
N LYS A 8 -0.38 1.67 27.59
CA LYS A 8 0.37 0.52 27.04
C LYS A 8 -0.51 -0.67 26.65
N THR A 9 -1.81 -0.60 26.88
CA THR A 9 -2.72 -1.70 26.57
C THR A 9 -3.17 -1.65 25.12
N VAL A 10 -3.06 -2.76 24.40
CA VAL A 10 -3.55 -2.90 23.02
C VAL A 10 -5.06 -3.15 23.06
N TYR A 11 -5.83 -2.28 22.44
CA TYR A 11 -7.30 -2.38 22.36
C TYR A 11 -7.79 -2.93 21.02
N ALA A 12 -7.00 -2.79 19.96
CA ALA A 12 -7.30 -3.33 18.64
C ALA A 12 -6.02 -3.50 17.82
N SER A 13 -6.10 -4.29 16.77
CA SER A 13 -5.03 -4.43 15.78
C SER A 13 -5.64 -4.30 14.39
N LEU A 14 -5.10 -3.42 13.56
CA LEU A 14 -5.55 -3.20 12.19
C LEU A 14 -4.58 -3.82 11.18
N PRO A 15 -5.09 -4.42 10.09
CA PRO A 15 -4.25 -4.92 9.02
C PRO A 15 -3.51 -3.76 8.31
N VAL A 16 -2.26 -4.01 7.92
CA VAL A 16 -1.42 -3.03 7.24
C VAL A 16 -1.20 -3.47 5.79
N HIS A 17 -1.64 -2.63 4.87
CA HIS A 17 -1.38 -2.80 3.45
C HIS A 17 0.01 -2.26 3.06
N ASN A 18 0.64 -2.85 2.06
CA ASN A 18 1.98 -2.50 1.57
C ASN A 18 3.11 -2.63 2.61
N ALA A 19 2.89 -3.41 3.68
CA ALA A 19 3.93 -3.75 4.64
C ALA A 19 4.97 -4.71 4.04
N PRO A 20 6.21 -4.76 4.58
CA PRO A 20 7.26 -5.68 4.14
C PRO A 20 6.86 -7.15 4.25
N LEU A 21 6.08 -7.50 5.26
CA LEU A 21 5.62 -8.87 5.51
C LEU A 21 4.11 -8.97 5.31
N PRO A 22 3.62 -10.02 4.62
CA PRO A 22 2.19 -10.27 4.50
C PRO A 22 1.58 -10.58 5.87
N GLY A 23 0.39 -10.05 6.13
CA GLY A 23 -0.31 -10.25 7.40
C GLY A 23 0.17 -9.36 8.56
N THR A 24 1.05 -8.38 8.29
CA THR A 24 1.45 -7.39 9.29
C THR A 24 0.23 -6.64 9.82
N LYS A 25 0.16 -6.52 11.15
CA LYS A 25 -0.86 -5.74 11.86
C LYS A 25 -0.21 -4.63 12.64
N ALA A 26 -0.90 -3.50 12.74
CA ALA A 26 -0.52 -2.39 13.62
C ALA A 26 -1.39 -2.43 14.87
N ASP A 27 -0.75 -2.49 16.01
CA ASP A 27 -1.42 -2.47 17.31
C ASP A 27 -1.78 -1.04 17.67
N LEU A 28 -3.01 -0.86 18.17
CA LEU A 28 -3.55 0.41 18.59
C LEU A 28 -3.54 0.54 20.10
N VAL A 29 -2.90 1.60 20.58
CA VAL A 29 -2.82 1.94 22.02
C VAL A 29 -3.36 3.35 22.25
N PRO A 30 -3.86 3.66 23.44
CA PRO A 30 -4.25 5.01 23.80
C PRO A 30 -3.05 5.96 23.77
N VAL A 31 -3.26 7.20 23.35
CA VAL A 31 -2.21 8.25 23.31
C VAL A 31 -1.69 8.59 24.70
N SER A 32 -2.55 8.46 25.72
CA SER A 32 -2.25 8.69 27.13
C SER A 32 -3.12 7.76 28.01
N ASP A 33 -2.89 7.78 29.30
CA ASP A 33 -3.79 7.09 30.22
C ASP A 33 -5.13 7.83 30.31
N LEU A 34 -6.24 7.10 30.17
CA LEU A 34 -7.58 7.64 30.35
C LEU A 34 -8.04 7.32 31.80
N SER A 35 -8.25 8.36 32.61
CA SER A 35 -8.82 8.25 33.95
C SER A 35 -10.21 8.85 33.96
N VAL A 36 -11.15 8.14 34.55
CA VAL A 36 -12.55 8.55 34.67
C VAL A 36 -12.93 8.57 36.15
N TYR A 37 -13.80 9.51 36.53
CA TYR A 37 -14.40 9.54 37.87
C TYR A 37 -15.59 8.58 37.88
N LEU A 38 -15.43 7.44 38.54
CA LEU A 38 -16.51 6.49 38.75
C LEU A 38 -17.03 6.63 40.19
N PRO A 39 -18.36 6.49 40.43
CA PRO A 39 -18.90 6.34 41.76
C PRO A 39 -18.28 5.15 42.48
N LEU A 40 -18.06 5.25 43.79
CA LEU A 40 -17.42 4.20 44.61
C LEU A 40 -18.16 2.86 44.59
N SER A 41 -19.43 2.87 44.22
CA SER A 41 -20.29 1.66 44.13
C SER A 41 -20.23 0.95 42.77
N VAL A 42 -19.47 1.49 41.80
CA VAL A 42 -19.40 0.93 40.43
C VAL A 42 -18.17 0.07 40.30
N ASP A 43 -18.38 -1.20 39.93
CA ASP A 43 -17.29 -2.11 39.58
C ASP A 43 -16.69 -1.74 38.23
N PRO A 44 -15.37 -1.54 38.10
CA PRO A 44 -14.69 -1.28 36.85
C PRO A 44 -14.89 -2.38 35.78
N SER A 45 -15.27 -3.60 36.17
CA SER A 45 -15.58 -4.71 35.26
C SER A 45 -16.81 -4.48 34.40
N LEU A 46 -17.69 -3.55 34.79
CA LEU A 46 -18.89 -3.18 34.01
C LEU A 46 -18.58 -2.23 32.86
N LEU A 47 -17.34 -1.80 32.69
CA LEU A 47 -16.95 -0.91 31.62
C LEU A 47 -16.88 -1.68 30.27
N THR A 48 -17.52 -1.11 29.27
CA THR A 48 -17.47 -1.63 27.90
C THR A 48 -16.61 -0.72 27.03
N TYR A 49 -15.73 -1.34 26.26
CA TYR A 49 -14.79 -0.63 25.39
C TYR A 49 -15.23 -0.79 23.93
N ARG A 50 -15.44 0.33 23.23
CA ARG A 50 -15.78 0.33 21.81
C ARG A 50 -14.72 1.06 21.02
N VAL A 51 -14.00 0.33 20.17
CA VAL A 51 -12.98 0.90 19.27
C VAL A 51 -13.67 1.35 17.97
N ARG A 52 -13.39 2.59 17.58
CA ARG A 52 -13.81 3.16 16.29
C ARG A 52 -12.55 3.51 15.50
N PRO A 53 -12.06 2.63 14.63
CA PRO A 53 -10.92 2.93 13.77
C PRO A 53 -11.30 4.00 12.75
N THR A 54 -10.35 4.86 12.39
CA THR A 54 -10.53 5.87 11.33
C THR A 54 -10.68 5.24 9.96
N ALA A 55 -10.03 4.08 9.74
CA ALA A 55 -10.11 3.31 8.51
C ALA A 55 -10.09 1.81 8.82
N PRO A 56 -10.63 0.94 7.94
CA PRO A 56 -10.64 -0.50 8.15
C PRO A 56 -9.24 -1.14 8.04
N TYR A 57 -8.28 -0.44 7.45
CA TYR A 57 -6.89 -0.83 7.31
C TYR A 57 -5.98 0.41 7.32
N LEU A 58 -4.71 0.20 7.63
CA LEU A 58 -3.67 1.22 7.53
C LEU A 58 -2.78 0.92 6.32
N THR A 59 -2.19 1.95 5.73
CA THR A 59 -1.27 1.81 4.59
C THR A 59 0.14 2.21 5.02
N ALA A 60 1.11 1.32 4.81
CA ALA A 60 2.50 1.64 5.08
C ALA A 60 3.02 2.76 4.12
N PRO A 61 3.93 3.64 4.56
CA PRO A 61 4.62 3.61 5.85
C PRO A 61 3.77 4.11 7.01
N ILE A 62 3.89 3.48 8.17
CA ILE A 62 3.20 3.85 9.40
C ILE A 62 4.25 4.34 10.40
N VAL A 63 4.01 5.50 10.97
CA VAL A 63 4.86 6.04 12.01
C VAL A 63 4.28 5.71 13.37
N THR A 64 5.12 5.35 14.34
CA THR A 64 4.70 5.18 15.75
C THR A 64 4.05 6.46 16.26
N GLY A 65 2.90 6.34 16.91
CA GLY A 65 2.12 7.48 17.38
C GLY A 65 1.18 8.10 16.34
N GLN A 66 1.06 7.52 15.15
CA GLN A 66 0.10 7.96 14.14
C GLN A 66 -1.33 7.71 14.61
N ASN A 67 -2.21 8.71 14.49
CA ASN A 67 -3.62 8.58 14.81
C ASN A 67 -4.29 7.51 13.92
N ALA A 68 -4.95 6.55 14.56
CA ALA A 68 -5.58 5.42 13.86
C ALA A 68 -7.05 5.20 14.28
N GLY A 69 -7.55 5.95 15.25
CA GLY A 69 -8.94 5.85 15.67
C GLY A 69 -9.22 6.43 17.03
N THR A 70 -10.36 6.04 17.60
CA THR A 70 -10.79 6.45 18.94
C THR A 70 -11.27 5.25 19.75
N LEU A 71 -11.02 5.27 21.04
CA LEU A 71 -11.56 4.34 22.03
C LEU A 71 -12.61 5.07 22.86
N ALA A 72 -13.85 4.61 22.80
CA ALA A 72 -14.92 5.08 23.65
C ALA A 72 -15.16 4.08 24.78
N VAL A 73 -15.25 4.58 26.00
CA VAL A 73 -15.52 3.80 27.21
C VAL A 73 -16.93 4.08 27.65
N TYR A 74 -17.70 3.04 27.88
CA TYR A 74 -19.11 3.11 28.29
C TYR A 74 -19.31 2.44 29.66
N LEU A 75 -20.20 3.00 30.43
CA LEU A 75 -20.75 2.40 31.65
C LEU A 75 -22.28 2.35 31.50
N ASN A 76 -22.87 1.15 31.50
CA ASN A 76 -24.33 0.98 31.32
C ASN A 76 -24.88 1.72 30.07
N ASP A 77 -24.16 1.61 28.92
CA ASP A 77 -24.46 2.32 27.67
C ASP A 77 -24.29 3.86 27.69
N GLU A 78 -23.92 4.45 28.80
CA GLU A 78 -23.54 5.85 28.88
C GLU A 78 -22.04 6.01 28.61
N GLN A 79 -21.68 6.94 27.72
CA GLN A 79 -20.28 7.20 27.38
C GLN A 79 -19.61 8.02 28.46
N VAL A 80 -18.70 7.39 29.21
CA VAL A 80 -17.98 8.01 30.31
C VAL A 80 -16.60 8.57 29.92
N GLY A 81 -16.07 8.17 28.75
CA GLY A 81 -14.80 8.70 28.28
C GLY A 81 -14.51 8.36 26.82
N VAL A 82 -13.69 9.18 26.18
CA VAL A 82 -13.15 8.94 24.82
C VAL A 82 -11.68 9.30 24.83
N ILE A 83 -10.87 8.49 24.13
CA ILE A 83 -9.47 8.76 23.93
C ILE A 83 -9.03 8.37 22.54
N THR A 84 -8.07 9.10 21.98
CA THR A 84 -7.47 8.80 20.68
C THR A 84 -6.59 7.57 20.77
N LEU A 85 -6.74 6.67 19.80
CA LEU A 85 -5.86 5.53 19.60
C LEU A 85 -4.79 5.87 18.56
N VAL A 86 -3.57 5.49 18.88
CA VAL A 86 -2.40 5.67 18.03
C VAL A 86 -1.71 4.33 17.79
N THR A 87 -0.94 4.25 16.74
CA THR A 87 -0.14 3.07 16.41
C THR A 87 1.00 2.89 17.43
N ALA A 88 1.09 1.71 18.02
CA ALA A 88 2.16 1.36 18.96
C ALA A 88 3.50 1.18 18.25
N ASN A 89 3.48 0.63 17.03
CA ASN A 89 4.66 0.29 16.24
C ASN A 89 4.60 0.97 14.88
N GLY A 90 5.75 1.43 14.40
CA GLY A 90 5.93 1.87 13.04
C GLY A 90 6.13 0.67 12.09
N THR A 91 5.78 0.85 10.83
CA THR A 91 6.00 -0.16 9.78
C THR A 91 6.48 0.54 8.52
N ASP A 92 7.63 0.12 8.01
CA ASP A 92 8.20 0.65 6.77
C ASP A 92 7.40 0.18 5.55
N LYS A 93 7.52 0.94 4.47
CA LYS A 93 6.90 0.60 3.19
C LYS A 93 7.74 -0.45 2.48
N ASN A 94 7.11 -1.52 2.02
CA ASN A 94 7.78 -2.43 1.10
C ASN A 94 7.90 -1.75 -0.27
N PHE A 95 9.13 -1.36 -0.64
CA PHE A 95 9.43 -0.71 -1.92
C PHE A 95 8.97 -1.55 -3.11
N PHE A 96 9.17 -2.87 -3.05
CA PHE A 96 8.80 -3.78 -4.12
C PHE A 96 7.27 -3.86 -4.35
N LEU A 97 6.49 -4.02 -3.27
CA LEU A 97 5.01 -4.03 -3.37
C LEU A 97 4.48 -2.67 -3.82
N SER A 98 5.07 -1.58 -3.34
CA SER A 98 4.71 -0.23 -3.76
C SER A 98 5.01 0.02 -5.24
N ALA A 99 6.16 -0.45 -5.74
CA ALA A 99 6.50 -0.38 -7.15
C ALA A 99 5.53 -1.21 -8.00
N MET A 100 5.16 -2.41 -7.52
CA MET A 100 4.26 -3.31 -8.24
C MET A 100 2.83 -2.77 -8.32
N THR A 101 2.31 -2.14 -7.26
CA THR A 101 0.99 -1.48 -7.29
C THR A 101 0.99 -0.25 -8.19
N SER A 102 2.05 0.55 -8.20
CA SER A 102 2.21 1.68 -9.11
C SER A 102 2.32 1.21 -10.56
N PHE A 103 3.04 0.12 -10.82
CA PHE A 103 3.18 -0.48 -12.15
C PHE A 103 1.85 -1.04 -12.67
N SER A 104 1.08 -1.72 -11.82
CA SER A 104 -0.27 -2.21 -12.15
C SER A 104 -1.21 -1.06 -12.54
N SER A 105 -1.19 0.03 -11.80
CA SER A 105 -1.99 1.23 -12.12
C SER A 105 -1.57 1.87 -13.45
N TYR A 106 -0.27 1.86 -13.76
CA TYR A 106 0.27 2.37 -15.02
C TYR A 106 -0.15 1.50 -16.22
N LEU A 107 -0.18 0.17 -16.07
CA LEU A 107 -0.62 -0.76 -17.12
C LEU A 107 -2.08 -0.55 -17.55
N HIS A 108 -2.94 -0.11 -16.63
CA HIS A 108 -4.35 0.19 -16.91
C HIS A 108 -4.58 1.63 -17.42
N SER A 109 -3.53 2.43 -17.50
CA SER A 109 -3.62 3.81 -18.00
C SER A 109 -3.73 3.82 -19.53
N ARG A 110 -4.59 4.72 -20.05
CA ARG A 110 -4.67 5.00 -21.50
C ARG A 110 -3.31 5.39 -22.09
N SER A 111 -2.44 6.01 -21.30
CA SER A 111 -1.07 6.38 -21.68
C SER A 111 -0.20 5.16 -21.98
N PHE A 112 -0.39 4.03 -21.27
CA PHE A 112 0.36 2.81 -21.52
C PHE A 112 0.03 2.22 -22.91
N VAL A 113 -1.26 2.17 -23.26
CA VAL A 113 -1.71 1.69 -24.58
C VAL A 113 -1.09 2.54 -25.69
N ALA A 114 -1.11 3.86 -25.54
CA ALA A 114 -0.48 4.76 -26.52
C ALA A 114 1.03 4.51 -26.65
N THR A 115 1.74 4.33 -25.55
CA THR A 115 3.19 4.04 -25.56
C THR A 115 3.51 2.72 -26.26
N VAL A 116 2.72 1.67 -25.99
CA VAL A 116 2.89 0.36 -26.66
C VAL A 116 2.64 0.46 -28.16
N VAL A 117 1.60 1.17 -28.58
CA VAL A 117 1.30 1.39 -30.01
C VAL A 117 2.46 2.12 -30.69
N ILE A 118 2.98 3.20 -30.09
CA ILE A 118 4.13 3.94 -30.63
C ILE A 118 5.36 3.03 -30.75
N ALA A 119 5.65 2.21 -29.73
CA ALA A 119 6.78 1.28 -29.75
C ALA A 119 6.66 0.25 -30.86
N ILE A 120 5.46 -0.30 -31.10
CA ILE A 120 5.20 -1.25 -32.18
C ILE A 120 5.41 -0.58 -33.54
N VAL A 121 4.90 0.64 -33.74
CA VAL A 121 5.07 1.40 -34.99
C VAL A 121 6.55 1.66 -35.26
N LEU A 122 7.32 2.09 -34.26
CA LEU A 122 8.76 2.29 -34.39
C LEU A 122 9.51 1.00 -34.74
N CYS A 123 9.13 -0.13 -34.11
CA CYS A 123 9.69 -1.43 -34.43
C CYS A 123 9.44 -1.82 -35.90
N VAL A 124 8.22 -1.65 -36.39
CA VAL A 124 7.85 -1.97 -37.77
C VAL A 124 8.63 -1.08 -38.74
N VAL A 125 8.73 0.23 -38.47
CA VAL A 125 9.51 1.17 -39.31
C VAL A 125 10.98 0.79 -39.33
N TYR A 126 11.55 0.47 -38.13
CA TYR A 126 12.94 0.03 -38.02
C TYR A 126 13.22 -1.26 -38.83
N PHE A 127 12.37 -2.28 -38.67
CA PHE A 127 12.48 -3.54 -39.42
C PHE A 127 12.37 -3.32 -40.95
N ARG A 128 11.40 -2.51 -41.38
CA ARG A 128 11.21 -2.21 -42.79
C ARG A 128 12.42 -1.46 -43.39
N PHE A 129 12.97 -0.51 -42.63
CA PHE A 129 14.13 0.25 -43.07
C PHE A 129 15.40 -0.60 -43.15
N PHE A 130 15.62 -1.45 -42.14
CA PHE A 130 16.78 -2.33 -42.06
C PHE A 130 16.71 -3.46 -43.09
N TYR A 131 15.54 -4.07 -43.27
CA TYR A 131 15.31 -5.17 -44.21
C TYR A 131 15.43 -4.71 -45.66
N VAL A 132 14.86 -3.55 -45.98
CA VAL A 132 14.95 -2.98 -47.33
C VAL A 132 16.38 -2.58 -47.70
N ARG A 133 17.17 -2.09 -46.75
CA ARG A 133 18.62 -1.80 -46.97
C ARG A 133 19.41 -3.06 -47.25
N LYS A 134 19.16 -4.17 -46.58
CA LYS A 134 19.89 -5.42 -46.71
C LYS A 134 19.66 -6.07 -48.09
N ILE A 135 18.48 -5.95 -48.67
CA ILE A 135 18.15 -6.50 -49.97
C ILE A 135 18.82 -5.73 -51.11
N ARG A 136 19.08 -4.43 -50.97
CA ARG A 136 19.71 -3.61 -52.02
C ARG A 136 21.21 -3.86 -52.23
N HIS A 137 21.88 -4.58 -51.30
CA HIS A 137 23.31 -4.88 -51.42
C HIS A 137 23.66 -6.21 -52.06
N VAL A 138 22.67 -7.02 -52.47
CA VAL A 138 22.91 -8.24 -53.24
C VAL A 138 22.86 -7.91 -54.73
N LYS A 139 23.94 -7.36 -55.27
CA LYS A 139 24.15 -7.30 -56.74
C LYS A 139 24.39 -8.71 -57.26
N PRO A 140 23.66 -9.19 -58.28
CA PRO A 140 23.95 -10.47 -58.89
C PRO A 140 25.33 -10.39 -59.60
N LYS A 141 26.26 -11.28 -59.22
CA LYS A 141 27.50 -11.52 -59.97
C LYS A 141 27.12 -12.03 -61.33
N SER A 142 27.35 -11.22 -62.38
CA SER A 142 27.24 -11.65 -63.76
C SER A 142 28.29 -12.75 -64.06
N ILE A 143 27.84 -13.97 -64.35
CA ILE A 143 28.67 -15.08 -64.80
C ILE A 143 29.06 -14.78 -66.22
N ARG A 144 30.29 -14.28 -66.45
CA ARG A 144 30.91 -14.20 -67.82
C ARG A 144 31.26 -15.59 -68.27
N MET A 145 30.41 -16.18 -69.11
CA MET A 145 30.78 -17.36 -69.88
C MET A 145 31.90 -16.99 -70.87
N ARG A 146 33.08 -17.50 -70.58
CA ARG A 146 34.25 -17.44 -71.54
C ARG A 146 34.03 -18.54 -72.54
N ARG A 147 33.56 -18.24 -73.80
CA ARG A 147 33.63 -19.13 -74.92
C ARG A 147 35.12 -19.20 -75.33
N ARG A 148 35.70 -20.39 -75.31
CA ARG A 148 36.93 -20.73 -75.98
C ARG A 148 36.52 -21.37 -77.30
N PHE A 149 37.06 -20.83 -78.41
CA PHE A 149 37.25 -21.47 -79.72
C PHE A 149 38.59 -22.12 -79.65
#